data_910845f70318e0e276fe25a3490f312b
#
_entry.id   910845f70318e0e276fe25a3490f312b
#
_cell.length_a   1.000
_cell.length_b   1.000
_cell.length_c   1.000
_cell.angle_alpha   90.00
_cell.angle_beta   90.00
_cell.angle_gamma   90.00
#
_symmetry.space_group_name_H-M   'P 1'
#
loop_
_entity.id
_entity.type
_entity.pdbx_description
1 polymer ?
#
loop_
_entity_poly.entity_id
_entity_poly.type
_entity_poly.pdbx_seq_one_letter_code
_entity_poly.pdbx_strand_id
1 'polypeptide(L)'
;QSDAIRALVGAHMYGTNVEQEGETAYLKIQGYRAQVFSGNNQRKSKDEAFRKEKEIKELFPDVPTYVTYNAPFWKLRVGDFRSHEEAYQMMRRLMAAFPDYAKEMYIVKEEVKIPLN
;
A
#
# COMPACT_ATOMS: atom_id res chain seq x y z
N GLN A 1 19.97 3.94 20.62
CA GLN A 1 19.97 4.14 19.90
C GLN A 1 20.03 4.04 19.66
N SER A 2 20.13 3.62 19.77
CA SER A 2 20.28 3.63 19.03
C SER A 2 20.69 3.82 18.66
N ASP A 3 21.20 3.51 18.38
CA ASP A 3 21.57 3.86 17.62
C ASP A 3 21.27 3.51 16.81
N ALA A 4 21.19 2.54 16.68
CA ALA A 4 20.99 2.34 15.52
C ALA A 4 20.11 3.05 15.09
N ILE A 5 19.67 3.32 15.42
CA ILE A 5 19.24 4.22 14.87
C ILE A 5 19.73 5.21 15.32
N ARG A 6 20.50 5.13 15.74
CA ARG A 6 21.04 5.85 15.83
C ARG A 6 21.79 5.77 15.33
N ALA A 7 21.98 5.07 15.20
CA ALA A 7 22.56 5.26 14.32
C ALA A 7 21.99 5.10 13.29
N LEU A 8 21.42 4.99 13.30
CA LEU A 8 20.97 5.27 12.37
C LEU A 8 20.53 6.31 12.33
N VAL A 9 20.71 6.74 12.73
CA VAL A 9 20.36 7.67 12.51
C VAL A 9 20.59 8.57 12.56
N GLY A 10 21.02 8.86 12.74
CA GLY A 10 21.40 9.85 12.64
C GLY A 10 20.88 10.82 12.12
N ALA A 11 20.60 11.04 12.12
CA ALA A 11 20.25 11.77 11.55
C ALA A 11 19.52 12.57 11.60
N HIS A 12 19.41 12.86 11.54
CA HIS A 12 18.71 13.43 11.51
C HIS A 12 17.93 13.69 10.65
N MET A 13 18.08 13.86 10.45
CA MET A 13 17.32 14.20 9.41
C MET A 13 16.34 13.19 9.02
N TYR A 14 16.44 12.09 9.55
CA TYR A 14 15.51 11.05 9.33
C TYR A 14 14.32 11.08 10.22
N GLY A 15 14.37 11.82 11.30
CA GLY A 15 13.40 11.72 12.36
C GLY A 15 11.97 11.92 11.93
N THR A 16 11.75 12.80 10.96
CA THR A 16 10.39 13.13 10.53
C THR A 16 9.85 12.15 9.49
N ASN A 17 10.73 11.36 8.87
CA ASN A 17 10.31 10.45 7.81
C ASN A 17 10.30 9.00 8.25
N VAL A 18 10.69 8.71 9.46
CA VAL A 18 10.81 7.35 9.96
C VAL A 18 9.75 7.13 11.03
N GLU A 19 8.99 6.05 10.89
CA GLU A 19 8.02 5.61 11.87
C GLU A 19 8.36 4.21 12.31
N GLN A 20 8.02 3.91 13.57
CA GLN A 20 8.19 2.56 14.07
C GLN A 20 6.85 1.97 14.44
N GLU A 21 6.60 0.74 13.97
CA GLU A 21 5.40 0.00 14.32
C GLU A 21 5.86 -1.34 14.87
N GLY A 22 5.67 -1.54 16.16
CA GLY A 22 6.21 -2.70 16.83
C GLY A 22 7.71 -2.70 16.75
N GLU A 23 8.28 -3.76 16.17
CA GLU A 23 9.72 -3.86 16.04
C GLU A 23 10.23 -3.48 14.66
N THR A 24 9.35 -3.00 13.79
CA THR A 24 9.72 -2.65 12.43
C THR A 24 9.73 -1.14 12.27
N ALA A 25 10.83 -0.62 11.76
CA ALA A 25 10.94 0.79 11.42
C ALA A 25 10.62 0.95 9.93
N TYR A 26 9.92 2.02 9.60
CA TYR A 26 9.50 2.32 8.24
C TYR A 26 9.96 3.70 7.83
N LEU A 27 10.38 3.82 6.58
CA LEU A 27 10.65 5.11 5.97
C LEU A 27 9.42 5.53 5.19
N LYS A 28 8.92 6.73 5.49
CA LYS A 28 7.78 7.29 4.78
C LYS A 28 8.28 8.18 3.65
N ILE A 29 7.90 7.85 2.44
CA ILE A 29 8.30 8.62 1.26
C ILE A 29 7.13 8.73 0.31
N GLN A 30 7.23 9.67 -0.62
CA GLN A 30 6.31 9.69 -1.75
C GLN A 30 6.63 8.50 -2.63
N GLY A 31 5.63 7.67 -2.84
CA GLY A 31 5.80 6.47 -3.64
C GLY A 31 4.54 6.16 -4.41
N TYR A 32 4.30 4.88 -4.63
CA TYR A 32 3.22 4.45 -5.52
C TYR A 32 2.52 3.23 -4.95
N ARG A 33 1.22 3.16 -5.21
CA ARG A 33 0.40 1.98 -4.87
C ARG A 33 -0.48 1.65 -6.07
N ALA A 34 -0.87 0.39 -6.17
CA ALA A 34 -1.83 -0.03 -7.19
C ALA A 34 -3.24 0.07 -6.58
N GLN A 35 -4.07 0.95 -7.10
CA GLN A 35 -5.46 1.02 -6.65
C GLN A 35 -6.27 0.03 -7.47
N VAL A 36 -6.90 -0.92 -6.79
CA VAL A 36 -7.61 -2.00 -7.47
C VAL A 36 -9.12 -1.86 -7.39
N PHE A 37 -9.61 -1.00 -6.49
CA PHE A 37 -11.05 -0.83 -6.33
C PHE A 37 -11.36 0.55 -5.75
N SER A 38 -12.47 1.12 -6.21
CA SER A 38 -13.03 2.34 -5.63
C SER A 38 -14.54 2.29 -5.86
N GLY A 39 -15.32 2.55 -4.80
CA GLY A 39 -16.77 2.54 -4.92
C GLY A 39 -17.39 3.47 -3.89
N ASN A 40 -18.54 4.04 -4.24
CA ASN A 40 -19.19 5.05 -3.40
C ASN A 40 -20.50 4.58 -2.78
N ASN A 41 -20.80 3.30 -2.81
CA ASN A 41 -21.96 2.76 -2.11
C ASN A 41 -21.54 2.42 -0.70
N GLN A 42 -22.17 3.06 0.29
CA GLN A 42 -21.74 2.94 1.68
C GLN A 42 -21.59 1.51 2.18
N ARG A 43 -22.57 0.67 1.85
CA ARG A 43 -22.56 -0.70 2.36
C ARG A 43 -21.88 -1.66 1.40
N LYS A 44 -22.29 -1.64 0.14
CA LYS A 44 -21.80 -2.61 -0.83
C LYS A 44 -20.33 -2.41 -1.14
N SER A 45 -19.88 -1.17 -1.24
CA SER A 45 -18.50 -0.88 -1.57
C SER A 45 -17.56 -1.26 -0.44
N LYS A 46 -18.00 -1.08 0.82
CA LYS A 46 -17.21 -1.52 1.95
C LYS A 46 -16.99 -3.03 1.91
N ASP A 47 -18.09 -3.77 1.75
CA ASP A 47 -18.00 -5.22 1.73
C ASP A 47 -17.17 -5.71 0.56
N GLU A 48 -17.33 -5.08 -0.58
CA GLU A 48 -16.59 -5.46 -1.78
C GLU A 48 -15.10 -5.19 -1.62
N ALA A 49 -14.74 -4.05 -1.02
CA ALA A 49 -13.34 -3.72 -0.80
C ALA A 49 -12.67 -4.78 0.09
N PHE A 50 -13.32 -5.15 1.18
CA PHE A 50 -12.76 -6.15 2.08
C PHE A 50 -12.73 -7.54 1.46
N ARG A 51 -13.73 -7.89 0.66
CA ARG A 51 -13.73 -9.18 -0.02
C ARG A 51 -12.57 -9.27 -1.01
N LYS A 52 -12.37 -8.21 -1.81
CA LYS A 52 -11.26 -8.20 -2.77
C LYS A 52 -9.91 -8.19 -2.07
N GLU A 53 -9.83 -7.51 -0.93
CA GLU A 53 -8.59 -7.54 -0.15
C GLU A 53 -8.26 -8.96 0.28
N LYS A 54 -9.24 -9.69 0.74
CA LYS A 54 -9.03 -11.07 1.18
C LYS A 54 -8.53 -11.92 0.02
N GLU A 55 -9.14 -11.78 -1.15
CA GLU A 55 -8.74 -12.53 -2.32
C GLU A 55 -7.29 -12.23 -2.72
N ILE A 56 -6.92 -10.97 -2.65
CA ILE A 56 -5.56 -10.56 -3.00
C ILE A 56 -4.57 -11.12 -1.99
N LYS A 57 -4.88 -11.07 -0.70
CA LYS A 57 -3.99 -11.59 0.32
C LYS A 57 -3.78 -13.09 0.21
N GLU A 58 -4.78 -13.81 -0.28
CA GLU A 58 -4.64 -15.24 -0.46
C GLU A 58 -3.61 -15.59 -1.54
N LEU A 59 -3.54 -14.78 -2.59
CA LEU A 59 -2.59 -15.00 -3.67
C LEU A 59 -1.25 -14.31 -3.45
N PHE A 60 -1.25 -13.19 -2.77
CA PHE A 60 -0.05 -12.37 -2.57
C PHE A 60 0.08 -12.01 -1.09
N PRO A 61 0.34 -13.00 -0.23
CA PRO A 61 0.31 -12.76 1.22
C PRO A 61 1.39 -11.81 1.73
N ASP A 62 2.46 -11.63 0.95
CA ASP A 62 3.55 -10.76 1.38
C ASP A 62 3.36 -9.31 0.96
N VAL A 63 2.31 -9.00 0.22
CA VAL A 63 2.08 -7.65 -0.29
C VAL A 63 1.08 -6.95 0.62
N PRO A 64 1.43 -5.77 1.17
CA PRO A 64 0.49 -5.06 2.03
C PRO A 64 -0.71 -4.54 1.27
N THR A 65 -1.85 -4.51 1.95
CA THR A 65 -3.10 -4.03 1.37
C THR A 65 -3.72 -3.01 2.30
N TYR A 66 -4.44 -2.06 1.73
CA TYR A 66 -5.03 -0.96 2.50
C TYR A 66 -6.44 -0.69 2.01
N VAL A 67 -7.41 -0.90 2.91
CA VAL A 67 -8.80 -0.49 2.67
C VAL A 67 -9.01 0.81 3.42
N THR A 68 -9.38 1.87 2.70
CA THR A 68 -9.60 3.18 3.31
C THR A 68 -10.93 3.73 2.86
N TYR A 69 -11.48 4.59 3.72
CA TYR A 69 -12.70 5.32 3.39
C TYR A 69 -12.40 6.82 3.31
N ASN A 70 -12.47 7.33 2.09
CA ASN A 70 -12.39 8.78 1.85
C ASN A 70 -13.72 9.20 1.29
N ALA A 71 -14.61 9.69 2.16
CA ALA A 71 -15.99 9.95 1.82
C ALA A 71 -16.13 10.64 0.47
N PRO A 72 -16.99 10.17 -0.40
CA PRO A 72 -17.89 9.04 -0.21
C PRO A 72 -17.36 7.71 -0.71
N PHE A 73 -16.04 7.56 -0.91
CA PHE A 73 -15.46 6.41 -1.58
C PHE A 73 -14.76 5.46 -0.63
N TRP A 74 -15.05 4.16 -0.80
CA TRP A 74 -14.24 3.09 -0.25
C TRP A 74 -13.21 2.71 -1.30
N LYS A 75 -11.93 2.61 -0.89
CA LYS A 75 -10.84 2.34 -1.82
C LYS A 75 -9.96 1.22 -1.29
N LEU A 76 -9.47 0.40 -2.22
CA LEU A 76 -8.53 -0.67 -1.91
C LEU A 76 -7.26 -0.43 -2.71
N ARG A 77 -6.15 -0.29 -2.00
CA ARG A 77 -4.84 -0.07 -2.60
C ARG A 77 -3.87 -1.13 -2.13
N VAL A 78 -2.92 -1.47 -2.99
CA VAL A 78 -2.02 -2.59 -2.78
C VAL A 78 -0.59 -2.14 -2.95
N GLY A 79 0.26 -2.52 -1.96
CA GLY A 79 1.69 -2.35 -2.05
C GLY A 79 2.20 -1.00 -1.56
N ASP A 80 3.49 -0.99 -1.25
CA ASP A 80 4.23 0.23 -0.92
C ASP A 80 5.45 0.21 -1.82
N PHE A 81 5.37 0.91 -2.94
CA PHE A 81 6.40 0.85 -3.98
C PHE A 81 7.15 2.17 -4.09
N ARG A 82 8.45 2.07 -4.30
CA ARG A 82 9.31 3.24 -4.41
C ARG A 82 9.22 3.89 -5.79
N SER A 83 8.86 3.12 -6.81
CA SER A 83 8.83 3.64 -8.17
C SER A 83 7.54 3.22 -8.84
N HIS A 84 7.20 4.00 -9.87
CA HIS A 84 6.06 3.68 -10.71
C HIS A 84 6.22 2.31 -11.36
N GLU A 85 7.45 1.98 -11.75
CA GLU A 85 7.72 0.73 -12.43
C GLU A 85 7.44 -0.46 -11.53
N GLU A 86 7.86 -0.41 -10.27
CA GLU A 86 7.58 -1.49 -9.33
C GLU A 86 6.08 -1.66 -9.14
N ALA A 87 5.37 -0.54 -8.99
CA ALA A 87 3.93 -0.59 -8.83
C ALA A 87 3.25 -1.16 -10.08
N TYR A 88 3.75 -0.80 -11.24
CA TYR A 88 3.21 -1.28 -12.51
C TYR A 88 3.40 -2.79 -12.66
N GLN A 89 4.56 -3.31 -12.26
CA GLN A 89 4.81 -4.75 -12.30
C GLN A 89 3.80 -5.49 -11.42
N MET A 90 3.55 -4.98 -10.21
CA MET A 90 2.58 -5.59 -9.33
C MET A 90 1.17 -5.49 -9.90
N MET A 91 0.83 -4.34 -10.46
CA MET A 91 -0.49 -4.15 -11.05
C MET A 91 -0.74 -5.15 -12.17
N ARG A 92 0.26 -5.42 -13.00
CA ARG A 92 0.12 -6.39 -14.08
C ARG A 92 -0.18 -7.79 -13.53
N ARG A 93 0.48 -8.16 -12.43
CA ARG A 93 0.20 -9.44 -11.79
C ARG A 93 -1.21 -9.51 -11.25
N LEU A 94 -1.67 -8.40 -10.67
CA LEU A 94 -3.03 -8.32 -10.16
C LEU A 94 -4.05 -8.39 -11.29
N MET A 95 -3.79 -7.72 -12.40
CA MET A 95 -4.68 -7.76 -13.55
C MET A 95 -4.80 -9.16 -14.12
N ALA A 96 -3.70 -9.89 -14.14
CA ALA A 96 -3.72 -11.27 -14.64
C ALA A 96 -4.49 -12.20 -13.70
N ALA A 97 -4.34 -11.98 -12.39
CA ALA A 97 -5.01 -12.80 -11.39
C ALA A 97 -6.51 -12.50 -11.29
N PHE A 98 -6.88 -11.23 -11.51
CA PHE A 98 -8.25 -10.78 -11.32
C PHE A 98 -8.73 -9.99 -12.53
N PRO A 99 -8.95 -10.70 -13.66
CA PRO A 99 -9.34 -10.01 -14.90
C PRO A 99 -10.71 -9.35 -14.82
N ASP A 100 -11.57 -9.78 -13.90
CA ASP A 100 -12.91 -9.24 -13.78
C ASP A 100 -12.90 -7.75 -13.46
N TYR A 101 -11.92 -7.29 -12.68
CA TYR A 101 -11.83 -5.89 -12.36
C TYR A 101 -10.50 -5.26 -12.73
N ALA A 102 -9.82 -5.88 -13.69
CA ALA A 102 -8.53 -5.35 -14.15
C ALA A 102 -8.65 -3.94 -14.72
N LYS A 103 -9.77 -3.64 -15.36
CA LYS A 103 -9.98 -2.33 -15.98
C LYS A 103 -10.05 -1.20 -14.98
N GLU A 104 -10.37 -1.51 -13.72
CA GLU A 104 -10.48 -0.50 -12.67
C GLU A 104 -9.15 -0.19 -12.01
N MET A 105 -8.13 -0.96 -12.33
CA MET A 105 -6.83 -0.82 -11.68
C MET A 105 -6.01 0.29 -12.30
N TYR A 106 -5.37 1.09 -11.45
CA TYR A 106 -4.41 2.08 -11.90
C TYR A 106 -3.48 2.43 -10.76
N ILE A 107 -2.37 3.09 -11.10
CA ILE A 107 -1.34 3.42 -10.13
C ILE A 107 -1.60 4.79 -9.57
N VAL A 108 -1.52 4.91 -8.25
CA VAL A 108 -1.68 6.19 -7.56
C VAL A 108 -0.36 6.55 -6.89
N LYS A 109 -0.09 7.84 -6.84
CA LYS A 109 1.08 8.37 -6.14
C LYS A 109 0.62 8.88 -4.77
N GLU A 110 1.27 8.37 -3.72
CA GLU A 110 0.92 8.80 -2.37
C GLU A 110 2.05 8.43 -1.41
N GLU A 111 1.91 8.82 -0.16
CA GLU A 111 2.89 8.46 0.84
C GLU A 111 2.84 6.95 1.10
N VAL A 112 3.99 6.31 1.05
CA VAL A 112 4.10 4.88 1.28
C VAL A 112 5.08 4.62 2.41
N LYS A 113 5.03 3.40 2.96
CA LYS A 113 5.90 2.97 4.06
C LYS A 113 6.83 1.90 3.54
N ILE A 114 8.13 2.17 3.60
CA ILE A 114 9.14 1.19 3.15
C ILE A 114 9.82 0.61 4.39
N PRO A 115 9.76 -0.70 4.60
CA PRO A 115 10.42 -1.32 5.75
C PRO A 115 11.92 -1.10 5.70
N LEU A 116 12.50 -0.77 6.86
CA LEU A 116 13.93 -0.52 6.95
C LEU A 116 14.74 -1.73 7.40
N ASN A 117 14.08 -2.79 7.88
CA ASN A 117 14.78 -4.02 8.27
C ASN A 117 14.26 -5.25 7.56
#